data_4b1523af7562e085cbd4c41e118a37cc
#
_entry.id   4b1523af7562e085cbd4c41e118a37cc
#
_cell.length_a   1.000
_cell.length_b   1.000
_cell.length_c   1.000
_cell.angle_alpha   90.00
_cell.angle_beta   90.00
_cell.angle_gamma   90.00
#
_symmetry.space_group_name_H-M   'P 1'
#
loop_
_entity.id
_entity.type
_entity.pdbx_description
1 polymer ?
#
loop_
_entity_poly.entity_id
_entity_poly.type
_entity_poly.pdbx_seq_one_letter_code
_entity_poly.pdbx_strand_id
1 'polypeptide(L)'
;KTFVHLDTFEKRARRDLLNEEEMLSWYQVRDTFQSYMLHQGKKFTERFDANTYLRIIDMWSRYNAILQGDATSPKDLFSRCNIAGHKFLIFSIDSDFCFYPEEQAEVVRHLEEASVDTIHITVHSAKGHDSFLLEPELYKPYIRELLAN
;
A
#
# COMPACT_ATOMS: atom_id res chain seq x y z
N LYS A 1 6.57 -9.74 0.70
CA LYS A 1 5.40 -9.34 -0.07
C LYS A 1 5.83 -8.22 -1.01
N THR A 2 5.60 -8.38 -2.30
CA THR A 2 5.86 -7.33 -3.29
C THR A 2 4.56 -6.61 -3.55
N PHE A 3 4.55 -5.29 -3.43
CA PHE A 3 3.38 -4.45 -3.68
C PHE A 3 3.31 -3.97 -5.13
N VAL A 4 3.87 -4.76 -6.05
CA VAL A 4 3.88 -4.49 -7.49
C VAL A 4 2.81 -5.31 -8.19
N HIS A 5 2.25 -4.75 -9.25
CA HIS A 5 1.29 -5.45 -10.10
C HIS A 5 1.86 -6.77 -10.65
N LEU A 6 1.00 -7.78 -10.83
CA LEU A 6 1.40 -9.12 -11.27
C LEU A 6 2.21 -9.13 -12.56
N ASP A 7 1.83 -8.34 -13.57
CA ASP A 7 2.57 -8.27 -14.84
C ASP A 7 4.00 -7.74 -14.66
N THR A 8 4.18 -6.77 -13.76
CA THR A 8 5.51 -6.24 -13.43
C THR A 8 6.32 -7.28 -12.65
N PHE A 9 5.66 -8.03 -11.80
CA PHE A 9 6.26 -9.11 -11.04
C PHE A 9 6.69 -10.26 -11.97
N GLU A 10 5.85 -10.69 -12.90
CA GLU A 10 6.19 -11.73 -13.89
C GLU A 10 7.36 -11.33 -14.81
N LYS A 11 7.43 -10.07 -15.21
CA LYS A 11 8.57 -9.55 -15.97
C LYS A 11 9.89 -9.58 -15.21
N ARG A 12 9.84 -9.44 -13.88
CA ARG A 12 11.04 -9.43 -13.00
C ARG A 12 11.44 -10.84 -12.55
N ALA A 13 10.49 -11.73 -12.40
CA ALA A 13 10.67 -13.07 -11.85
C ALA A 13 10.31 -14.12 -12.90
N ARG A 14 11.16 -14.28 -13.93
CA ARG A 14 11.01 -15.36 -14.90
C ARG A 14 11.06 -16.71 -14.19
N ARG A 15 10.23 -17.64 -14.65
CA ARG A 15 10.21 -19.02 -14.16
C ARG A 15 11.13 -19.92 -14.97
N ASP A 16 12.34 -19.44 -15.24
CA ASP A 16 13.34 -20.26 -15.89
C ASP A 16 13.85 -21.33 -14.92
N LEU A 17 13.99 -22.54 -15.39
CA LEU A 17 14.52 -23.64 -14.56
C LEU A 17 15.98 -23.36 -14.18
N LEU A 18 16.30 -23.57 -12.91
CA LEU A 18 17.66 -23.55 -12.41
C LEU A 18 18.41 -24.83 -12.82
N ASN A 19 19.73 -24.81 -12.73
CA ASN A 19 20.56 -25.97 -13.03
C ASN A 19 20.36 -27.09 -11.97
N GLU A 20 20.84 -28.32 -12.28
CA GLU A 20 20.65 -29.48 -11.41
C GLU A 20 21.28 -29.33 -10.03
N GLU A 21 22.42 -28.62 -9.92
CA GLU A 21 23.10 -28.41 -8.64
C GLU A 21 22.28 -27.50 -7.72
N GLU A 22 21.64 -26.47 -8.26
CA GLU A 22 20.74 -25.60 -7.52
C GLU A 22 19.45 -26.31 -7.12
N MET A 23 18.97 -27.26 -7.94
CA MET A 23 17.81 -28.09 -7.63
C MET A 23 18.05 -29.04 -6.45
N LEU A 24 19.28 -29.46 -6.20
CA LEU A 24 19.68 -30.31 -5.09
C LEU A 24 19.93 -29.54 -3.78
N SER A 25 19.82 -28.23 -3.79
CA SER A 25 19.94 -27.41 -2.57
C SER A 25 18.88 -27.78 -1.53
N TRP A 26 19.20 -27.59 -0.26
CA TRP A 26 18.30 -27.86 0.87
C TRP A 26 16.91 -27.20 0.70
N TYR A 27 16.85 -26.02 0.10
CA TYR A 27 15.61 -25.28 -0.15
C TYR A 27 14.93 -25.66 -1.47
N GLN A 28 15.50 -26.56 -2.25
CA GLN A 28 14.98 -27.01 -3.54
C GLN A 28 14.50 -25.84 -4.42
N VAL A 29 15.29 -24.78 -4.51
CA VAL A 29 15.00 -23.66 -5.41
C VAL A 29 15.01 -24.17 -6.84
N ARG A 30 13.85 -24.17 -7.49
CA ARG A 30 13.62 -24.81 -8.78
C ARG A 30 13.56 -23.86 -9.96
N ASP A 31 13.35 -22.57 -9.68
CA ASP A 31 13.21 -21.55 -10.71
C ASP A 31 13.63 -20.15 -10.22
N THR A 32 13.74 -19.23 -11.15
CA THR A 32 14.13 -17.84 -10.83
C THR A 32 13.12 -17.11 -9.97
N PHE A 33 11.86 -17.51 -10.00
CA PHE A 33 10.83 -16.96 -9.13
C PHE A 33 11.09 -17.31 -7.67
N GLN A 34 11.39 -18.58 -7.39
CA GLN A 34 11.72 -19.04 -6.03
C GLN A 34 13.00 -18.39 -5.53
N SER A 35 14.04 -18.31 -6.39
CA SER A 35 15.29 -17.59 -6.09
C SER A 35 15.02 -16.14 -5.74
N TYR A 36 14.18 -15.45 -6.50
CA TYR A 36 13.78 -14.08 -6.22
C TYR A 36 13.08 -13.96 -4.87
N MET A 37 12.14 -14.85 -4.55
CA MET A 37 11.42 -14.83 -3.28
C MET A 37 12.34 -15.06 -2.08
N LEU A 38 13.26 -16.00 -2.19
CA LEU A 38 14.28 -16.24 -1.15
C LEU A 38 15.19 -15.02 -0.95
N HIS A 39 15.63 -14.41 -2.05
CA HIS A 39 16.44 -13.20 -1.99
C HIS A 39 15.70 -12.05 -1.29
N GLN A 40 14.42 -11.84 -1.61
CA GLN A 40 13.61 -10.82 -0.94
C GLN A 40 13.40 -11.14 0.55
N GLY A 41 13.15 -12.41 0.87
CA GLY A 41 13.03 -12.86 2.27
C GLY A 41 14.31 -12.60 3.06
N LYS A 42 15.47 -12.93 2.51
CA LYS A 42 16.77 -12.65 3.12
C LYS A 42 16.98 -11.15 3.35
N LYS A 43 16.76 -10.32 2.34
CA LYS A 43 16.84 -8.85 2.47
C LYS A 43 15.90 -8.31 3.55
N PHE A 44 14.72 -8.91 3.69
CA PHE A 44 13.77 -8.50 4.71
C PHE A 44 14.29 -8.82 6.11
N THR A 45 14.78 -10.04 6.34
CA THR A 45 15.32 -10.47 7.65
C THR A 45 16.60 -9.74 8.06
N GLU A 46 17.36 -9.21 7.12
CA GLU A 46 18.51 -8.35 7.39
C GLU A 46 18.13 -6.96 7.93
N ARG A 47 16.91 -6.49 7.65
CA ARG A 47 16.42 -5.17 8.03
C ARG A 47 15.42 -5.19 9.19
N PHE A 48 14.67 -6.26 9.31
CA PHE A 48 13.62 -6.41 10.31
C PHE A 48 13.87 -7.60 11.21
N ASP A 49 13.84 -7.35 12.50
CA ASP A 49 13.72 -8.38 13.50
C ASP A 49 12.28 -8.91 13.58
N ALA A 50 12.14 -10.22 13.78
CA ALA A 50 10.84 -10.88 13.77
C ALA A 50 9.88 -10.37 14.86
N ASN A 51 10.40 -10.04 16.05
CA ASN A 51 9.57 -9.52 17.12
C ASN A 51 9.05 -8.11 16.82
N THR A 52 9.89 -7.26 16.21
CA THR A 52 9.47 -5.95 15.73
C THR A 52 8.36 -6.07 14.69
N TYR A 53 8.51 -7.00 13.74
CA TYR A 53 7.48 -7.25 12.73
C TYR A 53 6.14 -7.68 13.35
N LEU A 54 6.18 -8.64 14.30
CA LEU A 54 4.99 -9.10 15.01
C LEU A 54 4.32 -7.97 15.82
N ARG A 55 5.11 -7.10 16.46
CA ARG A 55 4.58 -5.94 17.18
C ARG A 55 3.89 -4.94 16.28
N ILE A 56 4.46 -4.65 15.11
CA ILE A 56 3.84 -3.75 14.13
C ILE A 56 2.49 -4.33 13.66
N ILE A 57 2.43 -5.63 13.34
CA ILE A 57 1.18 -6.28 12.96
C ILE A 57 0.15 -6.22 14.09
N ASP A 58 0.55 -6.51 15.33
CA ASP A 58 -0.34 -6.45 16.48
C ASP A 58 -0.90 -5.03 16.71
N MET A 59 -0.05 -4.01 16.58
CA MET A 59 -0.47 -2.61 16.66
C MET A 59 -1.48 -2.25 15.57
N TRP A 60 -1.24 -2.65 14.33
CA TRP A 60 -2.16 -2.39 13.22
C TRP A 60 -3.49 -3.11 13.40
N SER A 61 -3.45 -4.39 13.83
CA SER A 61 -4.66 -5.18 14.04
C SER A 61 -5.55 -4.65 15.16
N ARG A 62 -4.96 -3.95 16.12
CA ARG A 62 -5.67 -3.36 17.27
C ARG A 62 -6.05 -1.89 17.07
N TYR A 63 -5.49 -1.25 16.04
CA TYR A 63 -5.78 0.15 15.78
C TYR A 63 -7.23 0.32 15.31
N ASN A 64 -7.95 1.20 15.99
CA ASN A 64 -9.30 1.59 15.60
C ASN A 64 -9.41 3.11 15.73
N ALA A 65 -9.46 3.79 14.58
CA ALA A 65 -9.49 5.25 14.51
C ALA A 65 -10.71 5.86 15.23
N ILE A 66 -11.85 5.16 15.20
CA ILE A 66 -13.08 5.63 15.85
C ILE A 66 -12.89 5.66 17.36
N LEU A 67 -12.41 4.54 17.95
CA LEU A 67 -12.16 4.45 19.39
C LEU A 67 -11.04 5.38 19.85
N GLN A 68 -9.94 5.47 19.09
CA GLN A 68 -8.82 6.35 19.41
C GLN A 68 -9.19 7.85 19.34
N GLY A 69 -10.14 8.18 18.48
CA GLY A 69 -10.65 9.53 18.32
C GLY A 69 -11.84 9.86 19.26
N ASP A 70 -12.20 8.98 20.20
CA ASP A 70 -13.41 9.14 21.04
C ASP A 70 -14.64 9.47 20.20
N ALA A 71 -14.78 8.82 19.04
CA ALA A 71 -15.88 9.02 18.12
C ALA A 71 -16.87 7.84 18.18
N THR A 72 -18.13 8.11 17.81
CA THR A 72 -19.19 7.11 17.77
C THR A 72 -19.36 6.46 16.39
N SER A 73 -18.82 7.10 15.37
CA SER A 73 -18.91 6.65 13.96
C SER A 73 -17.82 7.32 13.11
N PRO A 74 -17.55 6.81 11.88
CA PRO A 74 -16.68 7.49 10.92
C PRO A 74 -17.15 8.93 10.64
N LYS A 75 -18.45 9.12 10.46
CA LYS A 75 -19.04 10.46 10.25
C LYS A 75 -18.77 11.41 11.40
N ASP A 76 -18.90 10.95 12.65
CA ASP A 76 -18.58 11.75 13.84
C ASP A 76 -17.10 12.13 13.87
N LEU A 77 -16.21 11.17 13.61
CA LEU A 77 -14.78 11.42 13.54
C LEU A 77 -14.42 12.47 12.48
N PHE A 78 -14.90 12.30 11.26
CA PHE A 78 -14.57 13.19 10.14
C PHE A 78 -15.29 14.54 10.20
N SER A 79 -16.43 14.67 10.89
CA SER A 79 -17.07 15.97 11.09
C SER A 79 -16.17 16.96 11.84
N ARG A 80 -15.29 16.46 12.69
CA ARG A 80 -14.28 17.29 13.38
C ARG A 80 -13.23 17.83 12.41
N CYS A 81 -12.89 17.06 11.36
CA CYS A 81 -12.00 17.51 10.30
C CYS A 81 -12.64 18.65 9.48
N ASN A 82 -13.96 18.55 9.19
CA ASN A 82 -14.71 19.62 8.54
C ASN A 82 -14.72 20.91 9.40
N ILE A 83 -15.02 20.79 10.68
CA ILE A 83 -15.01 21.94 11.61
C ILE A 83 -13.62 22.60 11.68
N ALA A 84 -12.56 21.80 11.62
CA ALA A 84 -11.18 22.26 11.62
C ALA A 84 -10.72 22.80 10.26
N GLY A 85 -11.53 22.69 9.21
CA GLY A 85 -11.19 23.15 7.86
C GLY A 85 -10.13 22.30 7.15
N HIS A 86 -10.01 21.03 7.51
CA HIS A 86 -9.08 20.12 6.85
C HIS A 86 -9.53 19.82 5.43
N LYS A 87 -8.55 19.73 4.53
CA LYS A 87 -8.74 19.25 3.15
C LYS A 87 -8.06 17.91 2.97
N PHE A 88 -8.69 17.02 2.20
CA PHE A 88 -8.14 15.70 1.93
C PHE A 88 -7.91 15.52 0.42
N LEU A 89 -6.71 15.06 0.07
CA LEU A 89 -6.38 14.58 -1.26
C LEU A 89 -6.08 13.09 -1.17
N ILE A 90 -6.95 12.28 -1.71
CA ILE A 90 -6.88 10.82 -1.66
C ILE A 90 -6.53 10.29 -3.04
N PHE A 91 -5.53 9.42 -3.09
CA PHE A 91 -5.15 8.70 -4.28
C PHE A 91 -5.52 7.24 -4.15
N SER A 92 -6.29 6.72 -5.11
CA SER A 92 -6.46 5.29 -5.34
C SER A 92 -5.59 4.87 -6.50
N ILE A 93 -4.88 3.75 -6.37
CA ILE A 93 -4.08 3.19 -7.46
C ILE A 93 -4.79 1.94 -7.93
N ASP A 94 -5.18 1.88 -9.21
CA ASP A 94 -6.02 0.81 -9.77
C ASP A 94 -5.41 -0.60 -9.67
N SER A 95 -4.10 -0.70 -9.55
CA SER A 95 -3.36 -1.95 -9.38
C SER A 95 -2.85 -2.19 -7.95
N ASP A 96 -3.33 -1.44 -6.95
CA ASP A 96 -2.90 -1.61 -5.56
C ASP A 96 -3.58 -2.82 -4.92
N PHE A 97 -2.78 -3.81 -4.54
CA PHE A 97 -3.21 -5.00 -3.79
C PHE A 97 -2.89 -4.92 -2.29
N CYS A 98 -2.41 -3.76 -1.83
CA CYS A 98 -2.15 -3.52 -0.41
C CYS A 98 -3.29 -2.73 0.23
N PHE A 99 -3.71 -1.68 -0.47
CA PHE A 99 -4.87 -0.84 -0.13
C PHE A 99 -5.76 -0.78 -1.36
N TYR A 100 -6.81 -1.59 -1.36
CA TYR A 100 -7.69 -1.73 -2.51
C TYR A 100 -8.41 -0.42 -2.84
N PRO A 101 -8.63 -0.12 -4.13
CA PRO A 101 -9.38 1.07 -4.56
C PRO A 101 -10.76 1.18 -3.90
N GLU A 102 -11.44 0.06 -3.67
CA GLU A 102 -12.74 -0.01 -3.03
C GLU A 102 -12.70 0.45 -1.56
N GLU A 103 -11.62 0.12 -0.84
CA GLU A 103 -11.41 0.57 0.55
C GLU A 103 -11.14 2.07 0.59
N GLN A 104 -10.38 2.60 -0.37
CA GLN A 104 -10.15 4.04 -0.50
C GLN A 104 -11.46 4.78 -0.83
N ALA A 105 -12.29 4.23 -1.72
CA ALA A 105 -13.60 4.78 -2.03
C ALA A 105 -14.53 4.81 -0.81
N GLU A 106 -14.44 3.83 0.08
CA GLU A 106 -15.19 3.84 1.35
C GLU A 106 -14.73 4.98 2.27
N VAL A 107 -13.44 5.22 2.38
CA VAL A 107 -12.90 6.37 3.14
C VAL A 107 -13.41 7.69 2.55
N VAL A 108 -13.36 7.84 1.22
CA VAL A 108 -13.88 9.03 0.51
C VAL A 108 -15.37 9.24 0.84
N ARG A 109 -16.19 8.20 0.74
CA ARG A 109 -17.61 8.27 1.08
C ARG A 109 -17.86 8.78 2.50
N HIS A 110 -17.09 8.31 3.47
CA HIS A 110 -17.21 8.78 4.85
C HIS A 110 -16.81 10.25 5.04
N LEU A 111 -15.80 10.72 4.31
CA LEU A 111 -15.40 12.12 4.30
C LEU A 111 -16.48 13.01 3.68
N GLU A 112 -17.06 12.58 2.55
CA GLU A 112 -18.18 13.28 1.88
C GLU A 112 -19.43 13.33 2.76
N GLU A 113 -19.79 12.22 3.44
CA GLU A 113 -20.90 12.17 4.40
C GLU A 113 -20.71 13.15 5.58
N ALA A 114 -19.47 13.44 5.93
CA ALA A 114 -19.11 14.43 6.93
C ALA A 114 -18.89 15.84 6.35
N SER A 115 -19.14 16.05 5.06
CA SER A 115 -18.97 17.32 4.33
C SER A 115 -17.54 17.87 4.39
N VAL A 116 -16.56 17.00 4.44
CA VAL A 116 -15.14 17.37 4.40
C VAL A 116 -14.72 17.67 2.96
N ASP A 117 -13.96 18.75 2.77
CA ASP A 117 -13.39 19.12 1.46
C ASP A 117 -12.43 17.99 1.01
N THR A 118 -12.85 17.23 0.01
CA THR A 118 -12.16 16.00 -0.40
C THR A 118 -11.99 15.94 -1.92
N ILE A 119 -10.77 15.69 -2.35
CA ILE A 119 -10.42 15.41 -3.74
C ILE A 119 -9.98 13.95 -3.83
N HIS A 120 -10.63 13.19 -4.70
CA HIS A 120 -10.28 11.79 -4.95
C HIS A 120 -9.77 11.60 -6.37
N ILE A 121 -8.56 11.07 -6.51
CA ILE A 121 -7.88 10.84 -7.79
C ILE A 121 -7.57 9.36 -7.94
N THR A 122 -8.02 8.76 -9.03
CA THR A 122 -7.60 7.41 -9.42
C THR A 122 -6.36 7.50 -10.29
N VAL A 123 -5.28 6.88 -9.85
CA VAL A 123 -4.00 6.78 -10.56
C VAL A 123 -3.94 5.44 -11.29
N HIS A 124 -3.74 5.50 -12.60
CA HIS A 124 -3.56 4.32 -13.44
C HIS A 124 -2.07 3.97 -13.52
N SER A 125 -1.67 2.90 -12.85
CA SER A 125 -0.27 2.46 -12.78
C SER A 125 -0.17 0.94 -12.70
N ALA A 126 0.81 0.34 -13.37
CA ALA A 126 1.17 -1.07 -13.22
C ALA A 126 2.21 -1.32 -12.10
N LYS A 127 2.47 -0.31 -11.22
CA LYS A 127 3.46 -0.43 -10.13
C LYS A 127 2.84 -0.82 -8.79
N GLY A 128 1.51 -0.92 -8.72
CA GLY A 128 0.82 -1.21 -7.48
C GLY A 128 1.06 -0.13 -6.43
N HIS A 129 1.08 -0.52 -5.17
CA HIS A 129 1.28 0.39 -4.05
C HIS A 129 2.52 1.27 -4.16
N ASP A 130 3.61 0.77 -4.75
CA ASP A 130 4.86 1.52 -4.89
C ASP A 130 4.83 2.62 -5.97
N SER A 131 3.72 2.80 -6.68
CA SER A 131 3.58 3.78 -7.77
C SER A 131 3.97 5.19 -7.31
N PHE A 132 3.56 5.64 -6.13
CA PHE A 132 3.87 6.98 -5.64
C PHE A 132 5.37 7.23 -5.41
N LEU A 133 6.17 6.16 -5.21
CA LEU A 133 7.63 6.23 -5.12
C LEU A 133 8.31 6.14 -6.48
N LEU A 134 7.76 5.32 -7.37
CA LEU A 134 8.39 4.98 -8.64
C LEU A 134 7.97 5.92 -9.78
N GLU A 135 6.79 6.52 -9.67
CA GLU A 135 6.16 7.38 -10.69
C GLU A 135 5.62 8.69 -10.07
N PRO A 136 6.44 9.46 -9.33
CA PRO A 136 5.97 10.64 -8.59
C PRO A 136 5.33 11.71 -9.49
N GLU A 137 5.61 11.70 -10.78
CA GLU A 137 5.04 12.65 -11.75
C GLU A 137 3.53 12.50 -11.92
N LEU A 138 2.97 11.31 -11.61
CA LEU A 138 1.52 11.08 -11.65
C LEU A 138 0.78 11.78 -10.48
N TYR A 139 1.48 12.14 -9.41
CA TYR A 139 0.92 12.70 -8.17
C TYR A 139 1.20 14.19 -8.00
N LYS A 140 2.37 14.63 -8.42
CA LYS A 140 2.87 16.00 -8.23
C LYS A 140 1.90 17.11 -8.67
N PRO A 141 1.22 17.02 -9.83
CA PRO A 141 0.31 18.09 -10.27
C PRO A 141 -0.80 18.36 -9.25
N TYR A 142 -1.44 17.33 -8.75
CA TYR A 142 -2.54 17.43 -7.80
C TYR A 142 -2.09 17.94 -6.43
N ILE A 143 -0.92 17.49 -5.96
CA ILE A 143 -0.32 17.96 -4.71
C ILE A 143 0.01 19.47 -4.83
N ARG A 144 0.60 19.90 -5.95
CA ARG A 144 0.90 21.31 -6.18
C ARG A 144 -0.34 22.18 -6.21
N GLU A 145 -1.40 21.71 -6.85
CA GLU A 145 -2.67 22.44 -6.92
C GLU A 145 -3.28 22.58 -5.52
N LEU A 146 -3.31 21.51 -4.72
CA LEU A 146 -3.82 21.55 -3.36
C LEU A 146 -3.04 22.53 -2.47
N LEU A 147 -1.72 22.59 -2.61
CA LEU A 147 -0.85 23.47 -1.80
C LEU A 147 -0.85 24.94 -2.27
N ALA A 148 -1.32 25.21 -3.48
CA ALA A 148 -1.41 26.56 -4.02
C ALA A 148 -2.72 27.29 -3.64
N ASN A 149 -3.72 26.52 -3.19
CA ASN A 149 -5.05 27.00 -2.77
C ASN A 149 -5.22 26.91 -1.25
#